data_40528dc4d165b1799aaa83f26d5e1630
#
_entry.id   40528dc4d165b1799aaa83f26d5e1630
#
_cell.length_a   1.000
_cell.length_b   1.000
_cell.length_c   1.000
_cell.angle_alpha   90.00
_cell.angle_beta   90.00
_cell.angle_gamma   90.00
#
_symmetry.space_group_name_H-M   'P 1'
#
loop_
_entity.id
_entity.type
_entity.pdbx_description
1 polymer ?
#
loop_
_entity_poly.entity_id
_entity_poly.type
_entity_poly.pdbx_seq_one_letter_code
_entity_poly.pdbx_strand_id
1 'polypeptide(L)'
;MRFDENFNVSLSLNPKREMIKVMKKYLLASLLALLAFVGKAQEDNSDIVKVGDTMPSFTIVSDNGSKLQSASLKGKVILVNFFATWCPPCQKELAAVQQTLWPKYKNNKDFVLLVIGREHTDVELQKYNEKKGFTFPLYPDKNRAIYGAFAKNLIPRSYLVDKTGKVVYATKGYSDEEFAELMKRIEAALK
;
A
#
# COMPACT_ATOMS: atom_id res chain seq x y z
N MET A 1 -26.65 25.41 87.75
CA MET A 1 -26.83 24.33 86.80
C MET A 1 -27.42 24.88 85.51
N ARG A 2 -26.64 25.10 84.43
CA ARG A 2 -27.11 25.56 83.17
C ARG A 2 -26.71 24.52 82.12
N PHE A 3 -27.68 23.96 81.48
CA PHE A 3 -27.48 23.13 80.31
C PHE A 3 -27.43 24.05 79.05
N ASP A 4 -26.34 24.07 78.33
CA ASP A 4 -26.28 24.72 77.01
C ASP A 4 -26.59 23.68 75.91
N GLU A 5 -27.79 23.84 75.38
CA GLU A 5 -28.15 23.27 74.06
C GLU A 5 -27.55 24.15 73.04
N ASN A 6 -26.84 23.57 72.11
CA ASN A 6 -26.82 23.98 70.68
C ASN A 6 -25.82 23.13 69.88
N PHE A 7 -26.30 22.02 69.37
CA PHE A 7 -25.59 21.39 68.24
C PHE A 7 -26.58 21.18 67.09
N ASN A 8 -26.74 22.24 66.31
CA ASN A 8 -27.58 22.19 65.13
C ASN A 8 -26.68 22.20 63.89
N VAL A 9 -26.22 21.05 63.51
CA VAL A 9 -25.57 20.88 62.16
C VAL A 9 -26.60 20.33 61.20
N SER A 10 -27.33 21.22 60.61
CA SER A 10 -28.20 20.89 59.48
C SER A 10 -27.37 20.82 58.20
N LEU A 11 -26.77 19.67 57.91
CA LEU A 11 -26.25 19.36 56.59
C LEU A 11 -27.41 18.93 55.70
N SER A 12 -28.08 19.87 55.06
CA SER A 12 -29.01 19.56 53.97
C SER A 12 -28.21 19.22 52.70
N LEU A 13 -27.72 18.01 52.63
CA LEU A 13 -27.17 17.45 51.40
C LEU A 13 -28.33 17.15 50.47
N ASN A 14 -28.47 17.96 49.43
CA ASN A 14 -29.45 17.70 48.37
C ASN A 14 -28.99 16.50 47.54
N PRO A 15 -29.55 15.27 47.71
CA PRO A 15 -29.06 14.05 47.12
C PRO A 15 -29.09 14.10 45.57
N LYS A 16 -29.99 14.90 44.99
CA LYS A 16 -30.08 15.12 43.55
C LYS A 16 -28.84 15.87 42.99
N ARG A 17 -28.28 16.81 43.76
CA ARG A 17 -27.10 17.60 43.35
C ARG A 17 -25.82 16.75 43.35
N GLU A 18 -25.67 15.88 44.32
CA GLU A 18 -24.53 14.97 44.43
C GLU A 18 -24.62 13.87 43.36
N MET A 19 -25.82 13.33 43.08
CA MET A 19 -26.04 12.37 42.01
C MET A 19 -25.67 12.95 40.62
N ILE A 20 -26.04 14.21 40.39
CA ILE A 20 -25.71 14.89 39.12
C ILE A 20 -24.20 15.12 38.97
N LYS A 21 -23.49 15.44 40.03
CA LYS A 21 -22.03 15.58 40.01
C LYS A 21 -21.33 14.25 39.72
N VAL A 22 -21.79 13.18 40.32
CA VAL A 22 -21.28 11.83 40.12
C VAL A 22 -21.54 11.37 38.67
N MET A 23 -22.74 11.56 38.20
CA MET A 23 -23.09 11.24 36.77
C MET A 23 -22.24 12.04 35.76
N LYS A 24 -22.04 13.35 36.00
CA LYS A 24 -21.17 14.17 35.13
C LYS A 24 -19.73 13.68 35.14
N LYS A 25 -19.20 13.26 36.30
CA LYS A 25 -17.86 12.72 36.44
C LYS A 25 -17.68 11.42 35.64
N TYR A 26 -18.65 10.50 35.67
CA TYR A 26 -18.60 9.25 34.92
C TYR A 26 -18.86 9.47 33.44
N LEU A 27 -19.71 10.43 33.05
CA LEU A 27 -19.91 10.83 31.63
C LEU A 27 -18.63 11.45 31.04
N LEU A 28 -17.94 12.32 31.79
CA LEU A 28 -16.65 12.85 31.35
C LEU A 28 -15.56 11.76 31.25
N ALA A 29 -15.51 10.86 32.22
CA ALA A 29 -14.55 9.75 32.23
C ALA A 29 -14.81 8.76 31.07
N SER A 30 -16.09 8.46 30.78
CA SER A 30 -16.45 7.59 29.63
C SER A 30 -16.17 8.27 28.29
N LEU A 31 -16.37 9.59 28.17
CA LEU A 31 -16.06 10.35 26.96
C LEU A 31 -14.53 10.41 26.71
N LEU A 32 -13.73 10.60 27.77
CA LEU A 32 -12.27 10.53 27.69
C LEU A 32 -11.75 9.12 27.35
N ALA A 33 -12.39 8.07 27.87
CA ALA A 33 -12.06 6.69 27.55
C ALA A 33 -12.39 6.35 26.08
N LEU A 34 -13.52 6.87 25.54
CA LEU A 34 -13.86 6.72 24.12
C LEU A 34 -12.86 7.45 23.20
N LEU A 35 -12.39 8.64 23.59
CA LEU A 35 -11.39 9.39 22.80
C LEU A 35 -10.01 8.70 22.82
N ALA A 36 -9.68 7.92 23.84
CA ALA A 36 -8.45 7.13 23.88
C ALA A 36 -8.51 5.87 23.00
N PHE A 37 -9.69 5.43 22.59
CA PHE A 37 -9.88 4.28 21.67
C PHE A 37 -9.86 4.65 20.19
N VAL A 38 -9.99 5.95 19.85
CA VAL A 38 -9.94 6.45 18.47
C VAL A 38 -8.50 6.85 18.16
N GLY A 39 -7.65 5.89 17.82
CA GLY A 39 -6.34 6.31 17.33
C GLY A 39 -5.21 5.32 17.29
N LYS A 40 -5.45 4.02 17.29
CA LYS A 40 -4.47 3.09 16.71
C LYS A 40 -4.95 2.67 15.32
N ALA A 41 -4.78 3.58 14.35
CA ALA A 41 -4.65 3.14 12.97
C ALA A 41 -3.54 2.08 12.99
N GLN A 42 -3.91 0.83 12.70
CA GLN A 42 -2.96 -0.28 12.63
C GLN A 42 -1.97 0.12 11.53
N GLU A 43 -0.72 0.41 11.90
CA GLU A 43 0.33 0.66 10.90
C GLU A 43 0.36 -0.53 9.96
N ASP A 44 0.07 -0.28 8.70
CA ASP A 44 0.17 -1.29 7.65
C ASP A 44 1.66 -1.59 7.40
N ASN A 45 2.18 -2.54 8.17
CA ASN A 45 3.56 -3.03 8.07
C ASN A 45 3.81 -3.92 6.84
N SER A 46 2.96 -3.82 5.82
CA SER A 46 3.09 -4.61 4.58
C SER A 46 4.20 -4.10 3.65
N ASP A 47 4.61 -2.84 3.79
CA ASP A 47 5.65 -2.22 2.97
C ASP A 47 7.04 -2.49 3.54
N ILE A 48 7.95 -2.92 2.67
CA ILE A 48 9.40 -2.92 2.91
C ILE A 48 9.97 -1.66 2.23
N VAL A 49 9.59 -1.44 0.97
CA VAL A 49 9.99 -0.27 0.18
C VAL A 49 8.90 0.79 0.23
N LYS A 50 9.30 2.03 0.50
CA LYS A 50 8.41 3.21 0.59
C LYS A 50 8.81 4.26 -0.44
N VAL A 51 7.93 5.22 -0.67
CA VAL A 51 8.26 6.41 -1.47
C VAL A 51 9.43 7.15 -0.82
N GLY A 52 10.44 7.50 -1.62
CA GLY A 52 11.72 8.08 -1.20
C GLY A 52 12.87 7.06 -1.07
N ASP A 53 12.56 5.78 -0.93
CA ASP A 53 13.60 4.74 -0.87
C ASP A 53 14.26 4.51 -2.23
N THR A 54 15.46 3.94 -2.20
CA THR A 54 16.10 3.44 -3.42
C THR A 54 15.49 2.09 -3.77
N MET A 55 15.19 1.88 -5.05
CA MET A 55 14.72 0.59 -5.56
C MET A 55 15.72 -0.53 -5.20
N PRO A 56 15.26 -1.64 -4.59
CA PRO A 56 16.13 -2.79 -4.34
C PRO A 56 16.78 -3.32 -5.61
N SER A 57 18.01 -3.81 -5.49
CA SER A 57 18.67 -4.53 -6.59
C SER A 57 18.12 -5.94 -6.68
N PHE A 58 17.79 -6.38 -7.89
CA PHE A 58 17.33 -7.74 -8.16
C PHE A 58 17.77 -8.21 -9.56
N THR A 59 17.67 -9.51 -9.76
CA THR A 59 17.88 -10.14 -11.08
C THR A 59 16.67 -11.03 -11.38
N ILE A 60 16.00 -10.76 -12.48
CA ILE A 60 15.01 -11.67 -13.05
C ILE A 60 15.78 -12.73 -13.83
N VAL A 61 15.48 -14.00 -13.57
CA VAL A 61 16.07 -15.14 -14.28
C VAL A 61 14.94 -15.93 -14.93
N SER A 62 14.91 -15.96 -16.25
CA SER A 62 13.95 -16.76 -17.01
C SER A 62 14.39 -18.21 -17.15
N ASP A 63 13.44 -19.12 -17.37
CA ASP A 63 13.69 -20.56 -17.50
C ASP A 63 14.66 -20.90 -18.66
N ASN A 64 14.74 -20.04 -19.69
CA ASN A 64 15.70 -20.15 -20.79
C ASN A 64 17.13 -19.66 -20.41
N GLY A 65 17.35 -19.28 -19.17
CA GLY A 65 18.63 -18.77 -18.65
C GLY A 65 18.92 -17.30 -18.94
N SER A 66 18.01 -16.56 -19.60
CA SER A 66 18.17 -15.12 -19.79
C SER A 66 18.08 -14.39 -18.45
N LYS A 67 18.87 -13.32 -18.29
CA LYS A 67 18.93 -12.53 -17.05
C LYS A 67 18.70 -11.06 -17.35
N LEU A 68 17.80 -10.45 -16.57
CA LEU A 68 17.62 -9.01 -16.56
C LEU A 68 17.98 -8.50 -15.15
N GLN A 69 19.05 -7.72 -15.07
CA GLN A 69 19.51 -7.11 -13.82
C GLN A 69 18.89 -5.71 -13.69
N SER A 70 18.30 -5.38 -12.54
CA SER A 70 17.76 -4.05 -12.28
C SER A 70 18.80 -2.94 -12.42
N ALA A 71 20.07 -3.24 -12.16
CA ALA A 71 21.20 -2.32 -12.34
C ALA A 71 21.39 -1.85 -13.80
N SER A 72 21.01 -2.68 -14.79
CA SER A 72 21.09 -2.31 -16.22
C SER A 72 20.02 -1.28 -16.65
N LEU A 73 19.04 -1.03 -15.79
CA LEU A 73 17.94 -0.10 -16.04
C LEU A 73 18.20 1.29 -15.44
N LYS A 74 19.39 1.53 -14.91
CA LYS A 74 19.76 2.82 -14.34
C LYS A 74 19.58 3.97 -15.35
N GLY A 75 19.06 5.10 -14.89
CA GLY A 75 18.78 6.27 -15.73
C GLY A 75 17.44 6.22 -16.46
N LYS A 76 16.63 5.15 -16.27
CA LYS A 76 15.29 5.02 -16.83
C LYS A 76 14.22 5.23 -15.77
N VAL A 77 13.03 5.63 -16.20
CA VAL A 77 11.81 5.57 -15.39
C VAL A 77 11.30 4.12 -15.45
N ILE A 78 11.13 3.50 -14.29
CA ILE A 78 10.77 2.08 -14.22
C ILE A 78 9.44 1.95 -13.47
N LEU A 79 8.48 1.25 -14.06
CA LEU A 79 7.30 0.80 -13.35
C LEU A 79 7.45 -0.69 -13.02
N VAL A 80 7.60 -1.00 -11.74
CA VAL A 80 7.57 -2.38 -11.24
C VAL A 80 6.17 -2.68 -10.75
N ASN A 81 5.50 -3.63 -11.40
CA ASN A 81 4.16 -4.09 -11.03
C ASN A 81 4.24 -5.55 -10.60
N PHE A 82 3.68 -5.87 -9.45
CA PHE A 82 3.57 -7.23 -8.91
C PHE A 82 2.14 -7.73 -8.97
N PHE A 83 1.96 -8.90 -9.56
CA PHE A 83 0.65 -9.53 -9.72
C PHE A 83 0.71 -11.05 -9.48
N ALA A 84 -0.46 -11.70 -9.49
CA ALA A 84 -0.59 -13.15 -9.63
C ALA A 84 -1.75 -13.49 -10.59
N THR A 85 -1.66 -14.63 -11.25
CA THR A 85 -2.65 -15.06 -12.27
C THR A 85 -4.05 -15.30 -11.69
N TRP A 86 -4.13 -15.65 -10.42
CA TRP A 86 -5.36 -15.91 -9.66
C TRP A 86 -5.95 -14.67 -8.95
N CYS A 87 -5.33 -13.49 -9.11
CA CYS A 87 -5.68 -12.27 -8.38
C CYS A 87 -6.65 -11.40 -9.20
N PRO A 88 -7.96 -11.30 -8.85
CA PRO A 88 -8.93 -10.55 -9.66
C PRO A 88 -8.63 -9.06 -9.79
N PRO A 89 -8.25 -8.28 -8.74
CA PRO A 89 -7.89 -6.88 -8.92
C PRO A 89 -6.63 -6.70 -9.77
N CYS A 90 -5.66 -7.64 -9.71
CA CYS A 90 -4.49 -7.61 -10.59
C CYS A 90 -4.88 -7.74 -12.08
N GLN A 91 -5.86 -8.58 -12.38
CA GLN A 91 -6.33 -8.76 -13.77
C GLN A 91 -6.98 -7.48 -14.31
N LYS A 92 -7.67 -6.71 -13.46
CA LYS A 92 -8.23 -5.40 -13.83
C LYS A 92 -7.10 -4.40 -14.13
N GLU A 93 -6.11 -4.31 -13.25
CA GLU A 93 -4.94 -3.45 -13.46
C GLU A 93 -4.18 -3.81 -14.75
N LEU A 94 -3.90 -5.09 -14.99
CA LEU A 94 -3.21 -5.52 -16.21
C LEU A 94 -4.02 -5.24 -17.47
N ALA A 95 -5.35 -5.29 -17.42
CA ALA A 95 -6.20 -4.87 -18.53
C ALA A 95 -6.07 -3.36 -18.80
N ALA A 96 -6.04 -2.52 -17.76
CA ALA A 96 -5.80 -1.08 -17.90
C ALA A 96 -4.39 -0.79 -18.42
N VAL A 97 -3.37 -1.53 -17.96
CA VAL A 97 -2.00 -1.48 -18.51
C VAL A 97 -2.01 -1.77 -19.99
N GLN A 98 -2.68 -2.84 -20.44
CA GLN A 98 -2.77 -3.22 -21.86
C GLN A 98 -3.47 -2.17 -22.71
N GLN A 99 -4.55 -1.57 -22.19
CA GLN A 99 -5.39 -0.65 -22.95
C GLN A 99 -4.84 0.77 -23.03
N THR A 100 -4.15 1.23 -21.98
CA THR A 100 -3.77 2.65 -21.87
C THR A 100 -2.28 2.90 -21.68
N LEU A 101 -1.64 2.22 -20.73
CA LEU A 101 -0.25 2.49 -20.37
C LEU A 101 0.70 1.95 -21.44
N TRP A 102 0.57 0.69 -21.79
CA TRP A 102 1.49 0.02 -22.71
C TRP A 102 1.49 0.64 -24.12
N PRO A 103 0.35 0.92 -24.77
CA PRO A 103 0.35 1.61 -26.06
C PRO A 103 1.02 2.96 -26.03
N LYS A 104 0.91 3.71 -24.91
CA LYS A 104 1.49 5.04 -24.75
C LYS A 104 3.02 5.01 -24.59
N TYR A 105 3.55 4.02 -23.87
CA TYR A 105 4.95 4.04 -23.44
C TYR A 105 5.83 2.90 -24.02
N LYS A 106 5.28 1.91 -24.71
CA LYS A 106 6.04 0.75 -25.24
C LYS A 106 7.25 1.11 -26.12
N ASN A 107 7.20 2.24 -26.78
CA ASN A 107 8.28 2.72 -27.66
C ASN A 107 9.14 3.83 -27.01
N ASN A 108 8.87 4.19 -25.76
CA ASN A 108 9.66 5.19 -25.05
C ASN A 108 10.94 4.55 -24.51
N LYS A 109 12.10 4.99 -25.01
CA LYS A 109 13.41 4.45 -24.62
C LYS A 109 13.79 4.73 -23.15
N ASP A 110 13.16 5.74 -22.55
CA ASP A 110 13.41 6.12 -21.16
C ASP A 110 12.45 5.47 -20.17
N PHE A 111 11.50 4.65 -20.64
CA PHE A 111 10.53 3.96 -19.82
C PHE A 111 10.71 2.45 -19.87
N VAL A 112 10.62 1.80 -18.72
CA VAL A 112 10.63 0.34 -18.58
C VAL A 112 9.44 -0.13 -17.76
N LEU A 113 8.69 -1.10 -18.28
CA LEU A 113 7.61 -1.78 -17.58
C LEU A 113 8.08 -3.18 -17.17
N LEU A 114 8.06 -3.48 -15.90
CA LEU A 114 8.35 -4.80 -15.32
C LEU A 114 7.09 -5.35 -14.65
N VAL A 115 6.36 -6.23 -15.34
CA VAL A 115 5.18 -6.92 -14.79
C VAL A 115 5.63 -8.28 -14.29
N ILE A 116 5.74 -8.40 -12.96
CA ILE A 116 6.37 -9.53 -12.29
C ILE A 116 5.31 -10.42 -11.63
N GLY A 117 5.23 -11.66 -12.06
CA GLY A 117 4.34 -12.68 -11.51
C GLY A 117 4.89 -13.27 -10.21
N ARG A 118 4.36 -12.78 -9.08
CA ARG A 118 4.73 -13.26 -7.74
C ARG A 118 4.42 -14.74 -7.59
N GLU A 119 5.44 -15.56 -7.31
CA GLU A 119 5.34 -17.02 -7.16
C GLU A 119 4.94 -17.74 -8.47
N HIS A 120 5.35 -17.19 -9.61
CA HIS A 120 5.11 -17.80 -10.93
C HIS A 120 6.41 -18.10 -11.68
N THR A 121 6.38 -19.18 -12.43
CA THR A 121 7.39 -19.58 -13.42
C THR A 121 7.11 -18.98 -14.79
N ASP A 122 8.07 -18.98 -15.69
CA ASP A 122 7.86 -18.54 -17.09
C ASP A 122 6.76 -19.37 -17.79
N VAL A 123 6.74 -20.69 -17.57
CA VAL A 123 5.73 -21.60 -18.16
C VAL A 123 4.31 -21.23 -17.71
N GLU A 124 4.12 -20.92 -16.42
CA GLU A 124 2.81 -20.50 -15.91
C GLU A 124 2.39 -19.15 -16.48
N LEU A 125 3.33 -18.21 -16.59
CA LEU A 125 3.08 -16.90 -17.17
C LEU A 125 2.80 -16.96 -18.66
N GLN A 126 3.50 -17.84 -19.41
CA GLN A 126 3.22 -18.08 -20.82
C GLN A 126 1.79 -18.62 -21.02
N LYS A 127 1.40 -19.67 -20.30
CA LYS A 127 0.05 -20.23 -20.37
C LYS A 127 -1.03 -19.20 -19.98
N TYR A 128 -0.73 -18.34 -19.02
CA TYR A 128 -1.62 -17.26 -18.65
C TYR A 128 -1.75 -16.24 -19.77
N ASN A 129 -0.62 -15.84 -20.38
CA ASN A 129 -0.61 -14.85 -21.44
C ASN A 129 -1.26 -15.35 -22.74
N GLU A 130 -1.16 -16.64 -23.05
CA GLU A 130 -1.88 -17.26 -24.18
C GLU A 130 -3.40 -17.04 -24.10
N LYS A 131 -3.94 -17.02 -22.86
CA LYS A 131 -5.37 -16.76 -22.59
C LYS A 131 -5.72 -15.27 -22.55
N LYS A 132 -4.78 -14.40 -22.13
CA LYS A 132 -5.02 -12.98 -21.93
C LYS A 132 -4.65 -12.10 -23.11
N GLY A 133 -3.66 -12.51 -23.91
CA GLY A 133 -3.20 -11.79 -25.10
C GLY A 133 -2.50 -10.47 -24.80
N PHE A 134 -1.84 -10.35 -23.66
CA PHE A 134 -1.06 -9.14 -23.34
C PHE A 134 0.15 -9.03 -24.27
N THR A 135 0.44 -7.80 -24.71
CA THR A 135 1.57 -7.51 -25.62
C THR A 135 2.79 -6.95 -24.90
N PHE A 136 2.69 -6.73 -23.59
CA PHE A 136 3.82 -6.40 -22.72
C PHE A 136 4.43 -7.68 -22.13
N PRO A 137 5.73 -7.65 -21.75
CA PRO A 137 6.40 -8.81 -21.17
C PRO A 137 5.92 -9.09 -19.74
N LEU A 138 5.80 -10.39 -19.42
CA LEU A 138 5.60 -10.90 -18.08
C LEU A 138 6.89 -11.55 -17.60
N TYR A 139 7.25 -11.33 -16.33
CA TYR A 139 8.49 -11.80 -15.75
C TYR A 139 8.25 -12.73 -14.55
N PRO A 140 9.01 -13.82 -14.40
CA PRO A 140 8.86 -14.75 -13.30
C PRO A 140 9.49 -14.24 -12.01
N ASP A 141 8.89 -14.61 -10.87
CA ASP A 141 9.46 -14.50 -9.52
C ASP A 141 9.07 -15.75 -8.71
N LYS A 142 9.51 -16.93 -9.20
CA LYS A 142 9.13 -18.25 -8.71
C LYS A 142 9.23 -18.40 -7.18
N ASN A 143 10.32 -17.90 -6.62
CA ASN A 143 10.61 -18.02 -5.19
C ASN A 143 10.18 -16.78 -4.39
N ARG A 144 9.44 -15.84 -5.01
CA ARG A 144 9.00 -14.60 -4.38
C ARG A 144 10.15 -13.72 -3.88
N ALA A 145 11.37 -13.93 -4.39
CA ALA A 145 12.55 -13.23 -3.91
C ALA A 145 12.53 -11.75 -4.29
N ILE A 146 12.05 -11.42 -5.49
CA ILE A 146 11.95 -10.04 -5.96
C ILE A 146 10.83 -9.34 -5.20
N TYR A 147 9.62 -9.91 -5.19
CA TYR A 147 8.49 -9.34 -4.45
C TYR A 147 8.82 -9.15 -2.96
N GLY A 148 9.48 -10.14 -2.33
CA GLY A 148 9.87 -10.11 -0.92
C GLY A 148 10.86 -9.00 -0.55
N ALA A 149 11.61 -8.46 -1.53
CA ALA A 149 12.44 -7.29 -1.33
C ALA A 149 11.65 -5.97 -1.29
N PHE A 150 10.43 -5.94 -1.85
CA PHE A 150 9.58 -4.74 -1.92
C PHE A 150 8.46 -4.74 -0.88
N ALA A 151 7.86 -5.90 -0.59
CA ALA A 151 6.69 -5.98 0.26
C ALA A 151 6.53 -7.36 0.93
N LYS A 152 5.83 -7.38 2.06
CA LYS A 152 5.52 -8.60 2.80
C LYS A 152 4.27 -9.31 2.27
N ASN A 153 3.23 -8.55 1.88
CA ASN A 153 1.94 -9.08 1.44
C ASN A 153 1.18 -8.09 0.55
N LEU A 154 0.00 -8.49 0.08
CA LEU A 154 -0.90 -7.77 -0.81
C LEU A 154 -0.40 -7.64 -2.26
N ILE A 155 -1.29 -7.85 -3.19
CA ILE A 155 -1.16 -7.58 -4.62
C ILE A 155 -2.53 -7.11 -5.17
N PRO A 156 -2.58 -6.34 -6.27
CA PRO A 156 -1.43 -5.84 -7.01
C PRO A 156 -0.66 -4.80 -6.20
N ARG A 157 0.60 -4.61 -6.56
CA ARG A 157 1.43 -3.50 -6.08
C ARG A 157 2.21 -2.92 -7.24
N SER A 158 2.23 -1.61 -7.30
CA SER A 158 3.03 -0.90 -8.29
C SER A 158 3.99 0.07 -7.63
N TYR A 159 5.22 0.11 -8.11
CA TYR A 159 6.27 1.04 -7.67
C TYR A 159 6.81 1.78 -8.88
N LEU A 160 6.66 3.10 -8.89
CA LEU A 160 7.25 3.96 -9.92
C LEU A 160 8.60 4.46 -9.41
N VAL A 161 9.63 4.19 -10.20
CA VAL A 161 11.01 4.56 -9.91
C VAL A 161 11.45 5.61 -10.94
N ASP A 162 12.05 6.68 -10.47
CA ASP A 162 12.57 7.75 -11.34
C ASP A 162 13.97 7.42 -11.92
N LYS A 163 14.49 8.30 -12.76
CA LYS A 163 15.80 8.16 -13.42
C LYS A 163 16.98 8.10 -12.42
N THR A 164 16.78 8.55 -11.18
CA THR A 164 17.79 8.48 -10.09
C THR A 164 17.78 7.15 -9.35
N GLY A 165 16.77 6.30 -9.60
CA GLY A 165 16.55 5.03 -8.92
C GLY A 165 15.75 5.15 -7.62
N LYS A 166 15.08 6.29 -7.38
CA LYS A 166 14.22 6.51 -6.23
C LYS A 166 12.77 6.14 -6.54
N VAL A 167 12.11 5.49 -5.59
CA VAL A 167 10.67 5.26 -5.66
C VAL A 167 9.95 6.58 -5.43
N VAL A 168 9.22 7.06 -6.42
CA VAL A 168 8.51 8.35 -6.39
C VAL A 168 6.99 8.19 -6.24
N TYR A 169 6.47 6.99 -6.46
CA TYR A 169 5.07 6.65 -6.26
C TYR A 169 4.90 5.16 -6.02
N ALA A 170 3.94 4.77 -5.18
CA ALA A 170 3.61 3.38 -4.91
C ALA A 170 2.11 3.21 -4.68
N THR A 171 1.53 2.08 -5.15
CA THR A 171 0.14 1.73 -4.95
C THR A 171 -0.01 0.36 -4.28
N LYS A 172 -1.15 0.16 -3.61
CA LYS A 172 -1.60 -1.11 -3.02
C LYS A 172 -3.03 -1.39 -3.46
N GLY A 173 -3.23 -2.46 -4.19
CA GLY A 173 -4.51 -2.73 -4.83
C GLY A 173 -4.66 -1.99 -6.15
N TYR A 174 -5.88 -1.92 -6.65
CA TYR A 174 -6.22 -1.26 -7.91
C TYR A 174 -7.55 -0.51 -7.78
N SER A 175 -7.52 0.74 -8.16
CA SER A 175 -8.70 1.52 -8.55
C SER A 175 -8.40 2.33 -9.81
N ASP A 176 -9.44 2.73 -10.52
CA ASP A 176 -9.28 3.53 -11.75
C ASP A 176 -8.68 4.91 -11.44
N GLU A 177 -9.00 5.47 -10.27
CA GLU A 177 -8.48 6.76 -9.80
C GLU A 177 -6.98 6.67 -9.49
N GLU A 178 -6.54 5.64 -8.75
CA GLU A 178 -5.12 5.41 -8.46
C GLU A 178 -4.32 5.13 -9.73
N PHE A 179 -4.90 4.39 -10.68
CA PHE A 179 -4.26 4.14 -11.97
C PHE A 179 -4.13 5.42 -12.81
N ALA A 180 -5.15 6.29 -12.80
CA ALA A 180 -5.08 7.58 -13.47
C ALA A 180 -4.00 8.49 -12.84
N GLU A 181 -3.85 8.47 -11.51
CA GLU A 181 -2.78 9.19 -10.83
C GLU A 181 -1.40 8.60 -11.17
N LEU A 182 -1.25 7.26 -11.19
CA LEU A 182 -0.02 6.59 -11.63
C LEU A 182 0.40 7.06 -13.04
N MET A 183 -0.54 7.16 -13.98
CA MET A 183 -0.27 7.65 -15.33
C MET A 183 0.28 9.08 -15.35
N LYS A 184 -0.27 9.99 -14.52
CA LYS A 184 0.25 11.36 -14.36
C LYS A 184 1.67 11.37 -13.75
N ARG A 185 1.92 10.49 -12.77
CA ARG A 185 3.25 10.36 -12.14
C ARG A 185 4.31 9.84 -13.11
N ILE A 186 3.96 8.87 -13.97
CA ILE A 186 4.86 8.39 -15.03
C ILE A 186 5.20 9.54 -15.98
N GLU A 187 4.20 10.32 -16.41
CA GLU A 187 4.43 11.45 -17.32
C GLU A 187 5.33 12.53 -16.69
N ALA A 188 5.15 12.79 -15.41
CA ALA A 188 6.00 13.74 -14.67
C ALA A 188 7.45 13.24 -14.52
N ALA A 189 7.64 11.94 -14.24
CA ALA A 189 8.96 11.35 -14.06
C ALA A 189 9.76 11.23 -15.38
N LEU A 190 9.08 11.24 -16.52
CA LEU A 190 9.70 11.19 -17.86
C LEU A 190 10.21 12.55 -18.36
N LYS A 191 9.69 13.66 -17.83
CA LYS A 191 10.16 15.03 -18.14
C LYS A 191 11.53 15.28 -17.57
#